data_637f7f14e1af88f12342791c0384e230
#
_entry.id   637f7f14e1af88f12342791c0384e230
#
_cell.length_a   1.000
_cell.length_b   1.000
_cell.length_c   1.000
_cell.angle_alpha   90.00
_cell.angle_beta   90.00
_cell.angle_gamma   90.00
#
_symmetry.space_group_name_H-M   'P 1'
#
loop_
_entity.id
_entity.type
_entity.pdbx_description
1 polymer ?
#
loop_
_entity_poly.entity_id
_entity_poly.type
_entity_poly.pdbx_seq_one_letter_code
_entity_poly.pdbx_strand_id
1 'polypeptide(L)'
;MSIIVAALLVWKFGIGAFLSSVLAVTLHECFHAIAAKTRGYPSERIIFLPYGATLYNNHDFDKTSNVLIALAGPLLNLSLALFTVAIWWIFPESFAYLQTFFYANLWTGLFNLLPVTPLDGARVIEAISGYKPRVIKLLRIFGIILSLALLLFLSL
;
A
#
# COMPACT_ATOMS: atom_id res chain seq x y z
N MET A 1 -8.43 1.55 -19.14
CA MET A 1 -8.56 0.49 -18.12
C MET A 1 -9.13 1.00 -16.81
N SER A 2 -8.74 2.17 -16.37
CA SER A 2 -9.14 2.73 -15.06
C SER A 2 -10.65 2.89 -14.84
N ILE A 3 -11.41 3.40 -15.81
CA ILE A 3 -12.86 3.64 -15.68
C ILE A 3 -13.62 2.32 -15.57
N ILE A 4 -13.27 1.32 -16.38
CA ILE A 4 -13.93 0.01 -16.37
C ILE A 4 -13.66 -0.70 -15.02
N VAL A 5 -12.42 -0.70 -14.55
CA VAL A 5 -12.05 -1.29 -13.25
C VAL A 5 -12.76 -0.56 -12.10
N ALA A 6 -12.79 0.77 -12.12
CA ALA A 6 -13.51 1.56 -11.13
C ALA A 6 -15.01 1.26 -11.14
N ALA A 7 -15.63 1.16 -12.32
CA ALA A 7 -17.06 0.83 -12.46
C ALA A 7 -17.36 -0.60 -11.92
N LEU A 8 -16.50 -1.57 -12.21
CA LEU A 8 -16.64 -2.94 -11.68
C LEU A 8 -16.49 -3.00 -10.16
N LEU A 9 -15.54 -2.25 -9.58
CA LEU A 9 -15.36 -2.18 -8.14
C LEU A 9 -16.57 -1.52 -7.45
N VAL A 10 -17.08 -0.42 -8.00
CA VAL A 10 -18.30 0.23 -7.50
C VAL A 10 -19.51 -0.70 -7.60
N TRP A 11 -19.66 -1.39 -8.72
CA TRP A 11 -20.77 -2.33 -8.92
C TRP A 11 -20.71 -3.52 -7.95
N LYS A 12 -19.53 -4.08 -7.72
CA LYS A 12 -19.35 -5.28 -6.89
C LYS A 12 -19.33 -4.97 -5.38
N PHE A 13 -18.69 -3.88 -4.97
CA PHE A 13 -18.43 -3.57 -3.56
C PHE A 13 -19.11 -2.30 -3.06
N GLY A 14 -19.78 -1.55 -3.93
CA GLY A 14 -20.44 -0.29 -3.62
C GLY A 14 -19.51 0.94 -3.62
N ILE A 15 -20.12 2.10 -3.76
CA ILE A 15 -19.42 3.39 -3.85
C ILE A 15 -18.58 3.70 -2.58
N GLY A 16 -19.10 3.30 -1.41
CA GLY A 16 -18.41 3.53 -0.12
C GLY A 16 -17.09 2.80 -0.03
N ALA A 17 -17.06 1.52 -0.47
CA ALA A 17 -15.82 0.73 -0.50
C ALA A 17 -14.82 1.28 -1.51
N PHE A 18 -15.29 1.72 -2.68
CA PHE A 18 -14.45 2.36 -3.69
C PHE A 18 -13.81 3.64 -3.16
N LEU A 19 -14.60 4.57 -2.61
CA LEU A 19 -14.10 5.84 -2.06
C LEU A 19 -13.13 5.60 -0.89
N SER A 20 -13.44 4.64 -0.01
CA SER A 20 -12.56 4.26 1.10
C SER A 20 -11.22 3.72 0.59
N SER A 21 -11.22 2.92 -0.48
CA SER A 21 -10.00 2.39 -1.08
C SER A 21 -9.15 3.48 -1.73
N VAL A 22 -9.78 4.39 -2.48
CA VAL A 22 -9.08 5.54 -3.09
C VAL A 22 -8.45 6.41 -2.00
N LEU A 23 -9.20 6.69 -0.92
CA LEU A 23 -8.70 7.49 0.19
C LEU A 23 -7.54 6.78 0.90
N ALA A 24 -7.66 5.47 1.19
CA ALA A 24 -6.61 4.69 1.84
C ALA A 24 -5.30 4.70 1.04
N VAL A 25 -5.37 4.48 -0.28
CA VAL A 25 -4.20 4.52 -1.16
C VAL A 25 -3.63 5.93 -1.27
N THR A 26 -4.47 6.96 -1.39
CA THR A 26 -4.00 8.34 -1.47
C THR A 26 -3.25 8.75 -0.19
N LEU A 27 -3.80 8.44 0.97
CA LEU A 27 -3.14 8.72 2.25
C LEU A 27 -1.82 7.95 2.40
N HIS A 28 -1.78 6.68 1.97
CA HIS A 28 -0.60 5.85 1.93
C HIS A 28 0.54 6.54 1.16
N GLU A 29 0.28 6.95 -0.09
CA GLU A 29 1.28 7.61 -0.92
C GLU A 29 1.69 9.00 -0.38
N CYS A 30 0.74 9.75 0.17
CA CYS A 30 1.05 11.02 0.81
C CYS A 30 2.04 10.85 1.97
N PHE A 31 1.91 9.77 2.75
CA PHE A 31 2.82 9.52 3.87
C PHE A 31 4.21 9.09 3.42
N HIS A 32 4.36 8.36 2.32
CA HIS A 32 5.67 8.15 1.68
C HIS A 32 6.31 9.48 1.29
N ALA A 33 5.53 10.40 0.69
CA ALA A 33 6.02 11.72 0.29
C ALA A 33 6.44 12.56 1.49
N ILE A 34 5.66 12.57 2.56
CA ILE A 34 5.97 13.28 3.81
C ILE A 34 7.25 12.70 4.43
N ALA A 35 7.35 11.38 4.52
CA ALA A 35 8.53 10.70 5.05
C ALA A 35 9.78 11.00 4.21
N ALA A 36 9.68 10.99 2.88
CA ALA A 36 10.78 11.36 2.00
C ALA A 36 11.21 12.80 2.22
N LYS A 37 10.26 13.74 2.30
CA LYS A 37 10.52 15.15 2.56
C LYS A 37 11.21 15.38 3.92
N THR A 38 10.74 14.71 4.97
CA THR A 38 11.35 14.85 6.33
C THR A 38 12.77 14.27 6.39
N ARG A 39 13.09 13.32 5.50
CA ARG A 39 14.44 12.77 5.35
C ARG A 39 15.35 13.56 4.41
N GLY A 40 14.87 14.72 3.89
CA GLY A 40 15.63 15.56 2.97
C GLY A 40 15.56 15.14 1.49
N TYR A 41 14.65 14.24 1.14
CA TYR A 41 14.44 13.74 -0.23
C TYR A 41 13.05 14.15 -0.76
N PRO A 42 12.83 15.42 -1.11
CA PRO A 42 11.54 15.86 -1.60
C PRO A 42 11.18 15.12 -2.89
N SER A 43 9.93 14.69 -2.98
CA SER A 43 9.43 14.03 -4.18
C SER A 43 9.36 15.01 -5.35
N GLU A 44 9.95 14.68 -6.48
CA GLU A 44 9.88 15.53 -7.68
C GLU A 44 8.51 15.44 -8.35
N ARG A 45 7.91 14.27 -8.36
CA ARG A 45 6.58 14.01 -8.96
C ARG A 45 5.84 12.88 -8.26
N ILE A 46 4.54 13.05 -8.14
CA ILE A 46 3.61 11.97 -7.81
C ILE A 46 2.98 11.52 -9.13
N ILE A 47 3.17 10.26 -9.50
CA ILE A 47 2.58 9.67 -10.70
C ILE A 47 1.41 8.80 -10.24
N PHE A 48 0.18 9.20 -10.63
CA PHE A 48 -1.00 8.39 -10.40
C PHE A 48 -1.09 7.32 -11.47
N LEU A 49 -1.03 6.06 -11.04
CA LEU A 49 -1.19 4.88 -11.89
C LEU A 49 -2.61 4.31 -11.70
N PRO A 50 -3.13 3.53 -12.65
CA PRO A 50 -4.47 2.92 -12.52
C PRO A 50 -4.63 2.00 -11.31
N TYR A 51 -3.53 1.55 -10.73
CA TYR A 51 -3.46 0.62 -9.60
C TYR A 51 -2.85 1.25 -8.33
N GLY A 52 -2.64 2.57 -8.31
CA GLY A 52 -2.09 3.30 -7.19
C GLY A 52 -1.37 4.57 -7.61
N ALA A 53 -0.67 5.21 -6.69
CA ALA A 53 0.23 6.31 -6.97
C ALA A 53 1.67 5.85 -6.71
N THR A 54 2.62 6.43 -7.40
CA THR A 54 4.04 6.16 -7.22
C THR A 54 4.80 7.47 -7.09
N LEU A 55 5.67 7.53 -6.09
CA LEU A 55 6.59 8.65 -5.94
C LEU A 55 7.77 8.45 -6.88
N TYR A 56 7.93 9.37 -7.82
CA TYR A 56 9.13 9.43 -8.66
C TYR A 56 10.17 10.29 -7.97
N ASN A 57 11.32 9.70 -7.65
CA ASN A 57 12.48 10.36 -7.09
C ASN A 57 13.72 9.97 -7.91
N ASN A 58 14.52 10.97 -8.28
CA ASN A 58 15.82 10.77 -8.90
C ASN A 58 16.96 10.62 -7.86
N HIS A 59 16.61 10.49 -6.56
CA HIS A 59 17.60 10.41 -5.50
C HIS A 59 17.84 8.96 -5.07
N ASP A 60 19.10 8.60 -4.93
CA ASP A 60 19.49 7.37 -4.24
C ASP A 60 19.34 7.57 -2.74
N PHE A 61 18.29 6.96 -2.18
CA PHE A 61 18.07 6.98 -0.73
C PHE A 61 19.16 6.22 0.01
N ASP A 62 19.64 6.77 1.12
CA ASP A 62 20.41 5.97 2.07
C ASP A 62 19.55 4.84 2.62
N LYS A 63 20.22 3.76 3.06
CA LYS A 63 19.55 2.53 3.51
C LYS A 63 18.47 2.79 4.55
N THR A 64 18.78 3.60 5.57
CA THR A 64 17.86 3.89 6.67
C THR A 64 16.67 4.71 6.20
N SER A 65 16.90 5.73 5.38
CA SER A 65 15.84 6.54 4.81
C SER A 65 14.92 5.72 3.92
N ASN A 66 15.47 4.81 3.10
CA ASN A 66 14.63 3.95 2.25
C ASN A 66 13.71 3.04 3.07
N VAL A 67 14.22 2.44 4.16
CA VAL A 67 13.39 1.62 5.07
C VAL A 67 12.28 2.45 5.72
N LEU A 68 12.60 3.63 6.25
CA LEU A 68 11.63 4.49 6.93
C LEU A 68 10.58 5.03 5.96
N ILE A 69 10.99 5.44 4.76
CA ILE A 69 10.07 5.89 3.73
C ILE A 69 9.15 4.75 3.29
N ALA A 70 9.71 3.55 3.03
CA ALA A 70 8.92 2.40 2.61
C ALA A 70 7.91 1.93 3.68
N LEU A 71 8.22 2.07 4.96
CA LEU A 71 7.31 1.72 6.05
C LEU A 71 6.24 2.78 6.32
N ALA A 72 6.46 4.04 5.94
CA ALA A 72 5.58 5.14 6.32
C ALA A 72 4.14 4.96 5.84
N GLY A 73 3.92 4.55 4.58
CA GLY A 73 2.60 4.28 4.01
C GLY A 73 1.86 3.14 4.73
N PRO A 74 2.44 1.93 4.76
CA PRO A 74 1.83 0.80 5.45
C PRO A 74 1.52 1.06 6.93
N LEU A 75 2.44 1.69 7.67
CA LEU A 75 2.23 2.02 9.08
C LEU A 75 1.09 3.01 9.28
N LEU A 76 0.95 4.01 8.41
CA LEU A 76 -0.21 4.90 8.47
C LEU A 76 -1.51 4.11 8.30
N ASN A 77 -1.62 3.30 7.25
CA ASN A 77 -2.84 2.54 7.00
C ASN A 77 -3.19 1.61 8.18
N LEU A 78 -2.23 0.89 8.73
CA LEU A 78 -2.46 0.05 9.90
C LEU A 78 -2.87 0.87 11.14
N SER A 79 -2.28 2.06 11.33
CA SER A 79 -2.67 2.98 12.40
C SER A 79 -4.10 3.48 12.23
N LEU A 80 -4.52 3.81 11.01
CA LEU A 80 -5.90 4.24 10.70
C LEU A 80 -6.89 3.09 10.92
N ALA A 81 -6.54 1.87 10.54
CA ALA A 81 -7.36 0.70 10.83
C ALA A 81 -7.52 0.49 12.34
N LEU A 82 -6.41 0.55 13.11
CA LEU A 82 -6.45 0.43 14.56
C LEU A 82 -7.26 1.56 15.21
N PHE A 83 -7.10 2.79 14.74
CA PHE A 83 -7.90 3.93 15.21
C PHE A 83 -9.39 3.73 14.95
N THR A 84 -9.77 3.15 13.83
CA THR A 84 -11.17 2.81 13.53
C THR A 84 -11.72 1.79 14.53
N VAL A 85 -10.92 0.79 14.92
CA VAL A 85 -11.31 -0.18 15.96
C VAL A 85 -11.54 0.53 17.31
N ALA A 86 -10.71 1.49 17.66
CA ALA A 86 -10.90 2.27 18.87
C ALA A 86 -12.21 3.09 18.85
N ILE A 87 -12.57 3.66 17.68
CA ILE A 87 -13.86 4.34 17.51
C ILE A 87 -15.02 3.34 17.70
N TRP A 88 -14.97 2.13 17.14
CA TRP A 88 -16.00 1.11 17.32
C TRP A 88 -16.18 0.70 18.77
N TRP A 89 -15.08 0.64 19.53
CA TRP A 89 -15.14 0.34 20.96
C TRP A 89 -15.93 1.39 21.73
N ILE A 90 -15.77 2.68 21.39
CA ILE A 90 -16.46 3.79 22.07
C ILE A 90 -17.87 4.00 21.52
N PHE A 91 -18.06 3.85 20.20
CA PHE A 91 -19.31 4.09 19.47
C PHE A 91 -19.64 2.89 18.57
N PRO A 92 -20.21 1.79 19.10
CA PRO A 92 -20.45 0.56 18.34
C PRO A 92 -21.31 0.76 17.06
N GLU A 93 -22.24 1.70 17.08
CA GLU A 93 -23.10 2.06 15.93
C GLU A 93 -22.31 2.63 14.73
N SER A 94 -21.10 3.13 14.97
CA SER A 94 -20.23 3.64 13.89
C SER A 94 -19.71 2.53 12.96
N PHE A 95 -19.83 1.25 13.34
CA PHE A 95 -19.37 0.11 12.54
C PHE A 95 -19.97 0.11 11.13
N ALA A 96 -21.29 0.35 11.02
CA ALA A 96 -21.97 0.34 9.72
C ALA A 96 -21.41 1.36 8.72
N TYR A 97 -20.87 2.48 9.21
CA TYR A 97 -20.34 3.56 8.39
C TYR A 97 -18.84 3.44 8.12
N LEU A 98 -18.08 2.92 9.06
CA LEU A 98 -16.61 2.91 9.03
C LEU A 98 -15.99 1.57 8.58
N GLN A 99 -16.78 0.50 8.47
CA GLN A 99 -16.26 -0.83 8.12
C GLN A 99 -15.49 -0.84 6.78
N THR A 100 -15.98 -0.14 5.76
CA THR A 100 -15.30 -0.08 4.46
C THR A 100 -13.97 0.66 4.55
N PHE A 101 -13.90 1.71 5.35
CA PHE A 101 -12.67 2.45 5.60
C PHE A 101 -11.67 1.62 6.40
N PHE A 102 -12.13 0.88 7.40
CA PHE A 102 -11.31 -0.06 8.16
C PHE A 102 -10.68 -1.11 7.25
N TYR A 103 -11.50 -1.83 6.47
CA TYR A 103 -10.98 -2.89 5.59
C TYR A 103 -10.08 -2.34 4.50
N ALA A 104 -10.39 -1.19 3.92
CA ALA A 104 -9.54 -0.55 2.92
C ALA A 104 -8.14 -0.25 3.48
N ASN A 105 -8.05 0.33 4.67
CA ASN A 105 -6.77 0.63 5.31
C ASN A 105 -6.05 -0.64 5.77
N LEU A 106 -6.76 -1.58 6.41
CA LEU A 106 -6.16 -2.84 6.86
C LEU A 106 -5.51 -3.60 5.70
N TRP A 107 -6.26 -3.82 4.63
CA TRP A 107 -5.76 -4.57 3.48
C TRP A 107 -4.67 -3.81 2.71
N THR A 108 -4.79 -2.49 2.52
CA THR A 108 -3.74 -1.69 1.89
C THR A 108 -2.44 -1.78 2.69
N GLY A 109 -2.50 -1.64 4.01
CA GLY A 109 -1.32 -1.74 4.87
C GLY A 109 -0.69 -3.13 4.86
N LEU A 110 -1.48 -4.19 5.08
CA LEU A 110 -0.98 -5.57 5.11
C LEU A 110 -0.43 -6.00 3.75
N PHE A 111 -1.14 -5.68 2.66
CA PHE A 111 -0.73 -6.08 1.32
C PHE A 111 0.60 -5.44 0.93
N ASN A 112 0.78 -4.14 1.22
CA ASN A 112 2.03 -3.45 0.91
C ASN A 112 3.22 -3.91 1.76
N LEU A 113 3.00 -4.59 2.89
CA LEU A 113 4.08 -5.21 3.68
C LEU A 113 4.52 -6.58 3.16
N LEU A 114 3.83 -7.16 2.16
CA LEU A 114 4.27 -8.42 1.57
C LEU A 114 5.65 -8.29 0.92
N PRO A 115 6.50 -9.33 1.04
CA PRO A 115 7.84 -9.35 0.46
C PRO A 115 7.81 -9.64 -1.04
N VAL A 116 7.07 -8.84 -1.79
CA VAL A 116 6.80 -9.00 -3.23
C VAL A 116 7.10 -7.70 -3.95
N THR A 117 8.02 -7.70 -4.90
CA THR A 117 8.26 -6.55 -5.77
C THR A 117 7.04 -6.31 -6.69
N PRO A 118 6.48 -5.11 -6.76
CA PRO A 118 7.03 -3.79 -6.37
C PRO A 118 6.54 -3.22 -5.02
N LEU A 119 6.02 -4.01 -4.10
CA LEU A 119 5.45 -3.57 -2.84
C LEU A 119 6.50 -3.04 -1.84
N ASP A 120 6.07 -2.27 -0.85
CA ASP A 120 6.95 -1.62 0.12
C ASP A 120 7.71 -2.62 1.00
N GLY A 121 7.09 -3.76 1.34
CA GLY A 121 7.76 -4.83 2.07
C GLY A 121 8.99 -5.36 1.35
N ALA A 122 8.94 -5.48 0.02
CA ALA A 122 10.11 -5.84 -0.76
C ALA A 122 11.19 -4.75 -0.71
N ARG A 123 10.81 -3.45 -0.81
CA ARG A 123 11.75 -2.32 -0.71
C ARG A 123 12.48 -2.31 0.64
N VAL A 124 11.78 -2.62 1.73
CA VAL A 124 12.39 -2.76 3.07
C VAL A 124 13.44 -3.86 3.07
N ILE A 125 13.12 -5.05 2.55
CA ILE A 125 14.04 -6.20 2.50
C ILE A 125 15.23 -5.90 1.58
N GLU A 126 15.01 -5.31 0.43
CA GLU A 126 16.07 -4.88 -0.50
C GLU A 126 17.04 -3.92 0.17
N ALA A 127 16.53 -2.90 0.86
CA ALA A 127 17.34 -1.93 1.59
C ALA A 127 18.13 -2.60 2.74
N ILE A 128 17.50 -3.43 3.58
CA ILE A 128 18.14 -4.13 4.69
C ILE A 128 19.23 -5.05 4.18
N SER A 129 18.99 -5.77 3.09
CA SER A 129 19.97 -6.69 2.50
C SER A 129 21.15 -6.00 1.80
N GLY A 130 21.12 -4.66 1.67
CA GLY A 130 22.11 -3.89 0.90
C GLY A 130 21.98 -4.12 -0.60
N TYR A 131 20.76 -4.29 -1.09
CA TYR A 131 20.42 -4.47 -2.52
C TYR A 131 21.12 -5.66 -3.18
N LYS A 132 21.35 -6.75 -2.42
CA LYS A 132 22.00 -7.96 -2.95
C LYS A 132 21.19 -8.55 -4.12
N PRO A 133 21.80 -8.77 -5.30
CA PRO A 133 21.07 -9.24 -6.49
C PRO A 133 20.32 -10.58 -6.28
N ARG A 134 20.85 -11.44 -5.43
CA ARG A 134 20.19 -12.72 -5.06
C ARG A 134 18.88 -12.49 -4.32
N VAL A 135 18.84 -11.52 -3.39
CA VAL A 135 17.64 -11.19 -2.63
C VAL A 135 16.57 -10.60 -3.55
N ILE A 136 16.95 -9.63 -4.38
CA ILE A 136 16.05 -9.02 -5.37
C ILE A 136 15.45 -10.09 -6.29
N LYS A 137 16.28 -11.03 -6.79
CA LYS A 137 15.81 -12.14 -7.62
C LYS A 137 14.80 -13.04 -6.89
N LEU A 138 15.05 -13.36 -5.62
CA LEU A 138 14.14 -14.18 -4.80
C LEU A 138 12.80 -13.49 -4.58
N LEU A 139 12.79 -12.19 -4.26
CA LEU A 139 11.56 -11.41 -4.07
C LEU A 139 10.71 -11.37 -5.35
N ARG A 140 11.34 -11.22 -6.52
CA ARG A 140 10.64 -11.27 -7.82
C ARG A 140 10.05 -12.65 -8.10
N ILE A 141 10.83 -13.73 -7.89
CA ILE A 141 10.35 -15.10 -8.09
C ILE A 141 9.16 -15.39 -7.16
N PHE A 142 9.27 -15.00 -5.88
CA PHE A 142 8.19 -15.17 -4.92
C PHE A 142 6.92 -14.42 -5.36
N GLY A 143 7.07 -13.19 -5.86
CA GLY A 143 5.96 -12.41 -6.41
C GLY A 143 5.28 -13.09 -7.61
N ILE A 144 6.05 -13.66 -8.52
CA ILE A 144 5.51 -14.40 -9.68
C ILE A 144 4.74 -15.64 -9.21
N ILE A 145 5.30 -16.42 -8.29
CA ILE A 145 4.65 -17.62 -7.76
C ILE A 145 3.35 -17.25 -7.05
N LEU A 146 3.36 -16.23 -6.21
CA LEU A 146 2.17 -15.76 -5.51
C LEU A 146 1.08 -15.28 -6.47
N SER A 147 1.45 -14.52 -7.52
CA SER A 147 0.52 -14.06 -8.54
C SER A 147 -0.10 -15.21 -9.32
N LEU A 148 0.69 -16.21 -9.70
CA LEU A 148 0.18 -17.41 -10.38
C LEU A 148 -0.74 -18.23 -9.48
N ALA A 149 -0.39 -18.40 -8.21
CA ALA A 149 -1.23 -19.10 -7.24
C ALA A 149 -2.57 -18.40 -7.03
N LEU A 150 -2.58 -17.06 -6.95
CA LEU A 150 -3.79 -16.25 -6.87
C LEU A 150 -4.66 -16.39 -8.12
N LEU A 151 -4.07 -16.35 -9.31
CA LEU A 151 -4.80 -16.54 -10.57
C LEU A 151 -5.44 -17.94 -10.66
N LEU A 152 -4.72 -18.98 -10.27
CA LEU A 152 -5.26 -20.34 -10.20
C LEU A 152 -6.41 -20.45 -9.20
N PHE A 153 -6.26 -19.86 -8.02
CA PHE A 153 -7.32 -19.85 -7.00
C PHE A 153 -8.58 -19.11 -7.47
N LEU A 154 -8.45 -18.01 -8.20
CA LEU A 154 -9.57 -17.24 -8.73
C LEU A 154 -10.23 -17.89 -9.95
N SER A 155 -9.58 -18.85 -10.60
CA SER A 155 -10.11 -19.61 -11.75
C SER A 155 -10.87 -20.88 -11.36
N LEU A 156 -10.81 -21.29 -10.10
CA LEU A 156 -11.57 -22.43 -9.51
C LEU A 156 -12.90 -21.98 -8.91
#